data_96b13acd689aa5817db35a4652ce240f
#
_entry.id   96b13acd689aa5817db35a4652ce240f
#
_cell.length_a   1.000
_cell.length_b   1.000
_cell.length_c   1.000
_cell.angle_alpha   90.00
_cell.angle_beta   90.00
_cell.angle_gamma   90.00
#
_symmetry.space_group_name_H-M   'P 1'
#
loop_
_entity.id
_entity.type
_entity.pdbx_description
1 polymer ?
#
loop_
_entity_poly.entity_id
_entity_poly.type
_entity_poly.pdbx_seq_one_letter_code
_entity_poly.pdbx_strand_id
1 'polypeptide(L)'
;DAYQENDILMGVSYLYALAREYSMPLVVCIALGTNMGSHMGTSRLGQYLNQVSLSNGSAVITAAGNETGARHHFQAVMNADTDEITAELRVGEQETGFSMELWANEVGVYTVGFISPTGEVAKEIPVPLRGENTLSFLLEQTQITVYTQIADVSAGSQFIFMRFERPMS
;
A
#
# COMPACT_ATOMS: atom_id res chain seq x y z
N ASP A 1 -15.94 -2.67 9.70
CA ASP A 1 -15.18 -1.90 10.69
C ASP A 1 -13.71 -2.26 10.56
N ALA A 2 -12.92 -1.34 10.03
CA ALA A 2 -11.49 -1.51 9.89
C ALA A 2 -10.78 -0.86 11.11
N TYR A 3 -9.83 -1.56 11.69
CA TYR A 3 -8.96 -0.99 12.71
C TYR A 3 -7.95 -0.06 12.05
N GLN A 4 -7.68 1.08 12.68
CA GLN A 4 -6.62 1.96 12.24
C GLN A 4 -5.26 1.46 12.74
N GLU A 5 -4.20 1.69 11.99
CA GLU A 5 -2.83 1.34 12.37
C GLU A 5 -2.49 1.87 13.78
N ASN A 6 -2.93 3.08 14.10
CA ASN A 6 -2.71 3.70 15.40
C ASN A 6 -3.35 2.92 16.55
N ASP A 7 -4.52 2.30 16.35
CA ASP A 7 -5.20 1.53 17.40
C ASP A 7 -4.39 0.27 17.73
N ILE A 8 -3.85 -0.39 16.71
CA ILE A 8 -2.99 -1.56 16.89
C ILE A 8 -1.70 -1.16 17.63
N LEU A 9 -1.09 -0.05 17.22
CA LEU A 9 0.14 0.49 17.82
C LEU A 9 -0.08 0.80 19.31
N MET A 10 -1.18 1.47 19.64
CA MET A 10 -1.54 1.79 21.03
C MET A 10 -1.84 0.53 21.84
N GLY A 11 -2.56 -0.43 21.27
CA GLY A 11 -2.87 -1.71 21.93
C GLY A 11 -1.61 -2.51 22.27
N VAL A 12 -0.68 -2.63 21.31
CA VAL A 12 0.61 -3.32 21.53
C VAL A 12 1.45 -2.56 22.56
N SER A 13 1.49 -1.23 22.50
CA SER A 13 2.22 -0.40 23.46
C SER A 13 1.70 -0.61 24.89
N TYR A 14 0.39 -0.65 25.06
CA TYR A 14 -0.24 -0.89 26.34
C TYR A 14 0.11 -2.28 26.90
N LEU A 15 -0.02 -3.33 26.09
CA LEU A 15 0.32 -4.69 26.49
C LEU A 15 1.80 -4.83 26.85
N TYR A 16 2.66 -4.19 26.07
CA TYR A 16 4.10 -4.19 26.35
C TYR A 16 4.45 -3.50 27.69
N ALA A 17 3.80 -2.36 27.97
CA ALA A 17 3.99 -1.68 29.25
C ALA A 17 3.54 -2.53 30.44
N LEU A 18 2.37 -3.18 30.35
CA LEU A 18 1.87 -4.09 31.39
C LEU A 18 2.80 -5.30 31.60
N ALA A 19 3.24 -5.93 30.52
CA ALA A 19 4.14 -7.07 30.62
C ALA A 19 5.44 -6.71 31.37
N ARG A 20 5.96 -5.53 31.14
CA ARG A 20 7.13 -5.00 31.86
C ARG A 20 6.83 -4.71 33.32
N GLU A 21 5.68 -4.11 33.62
CA GLU A 21 5.25 -3.81 34.99
C GLU A 21 5.14 -5.09 35.82
N TYR A 22 4.56 -6.13 35.25
CA TYR A 22 4.39 -7.43 35.93
C TYR A 22 5.60 -8.37 35.77
N SER A 23 6.67 -7.94 35.09
CA SER A 23 7.85 -8.78 34.80
C SER A 23 7.49 -10.11 34.12
N MET A 24 6.52 -10.07 33.19
CA MET A 24 6.03 -11.23 32.46
C MET A 24 6.51 -11.22 31.00
N PRO A 25 6.73 -12.41 30.40
CA PRO A 25 6.95 -12.48 28.96
C PRO A 25 5.69 -12.09 28.19
N LEU A 26 5.87 -11.51 26.99
CA LEU A 26 4.78 -11.06 26.13
C LEU A 26 4.85 -11.77 24.78
N VAL A 27 3.72 -12.37 24.37
CA VAL A 27 3.53 -12.83 23.01
C VAL A 27 2.31 -12.11 22.42
N VAL A 28 2.54 -11.36 21.36
CA VAL A 28 1.47 -10.64 20.65
C VAL A 28 1.20 -11.37 19.33
N CYS A 29 -0.06 -11.75 19.10
CA CYS A 29 -0.52 -12.31 17.83
C CYS A 29 -1.46 -11.30 17.16
N ILE A 30 -1.08 -10.83 15.97
CA ILE A 30 -1.87 -9.90 15.16
C ILE A 30 -2.43 -10.68 13.98
N ALA A 31 -3.67 -11.18 14.12
CA ALA A 31 -4.38 -11.93 13.09
C ALA A 31 -5.15 -10.98 12.14
N LEU A 32 -4.53 -9.87 11.78
CA LEU A 32 -5.04 -8.86 10.86
C LEU A 32 -4.07 -8.70 9.72
N GLY A 33 -4.57 -8.28 8.57
CA GLY A 33 -3.76 -8.03 7.38
C GLY A 33 -4.32 -6.92 6.52
N THR A 34 -3.48 -6.39 5.66
CA THR A 34 -3.83 -5.42 4.62
C THR A 34 -2.95 -5.66 3.41
N ASN A 35 -3.47 -5.35 2.22
CA ASN A 35 -2.68 -5.35 0.98
C ASN A 35 -1.98 -4.00 0.75
N MET A 36 -2.25 -3.02 1.61
CA MET A 36 -1.68 -1.67 1.52
C MET A 36 -0.33 -1.60 2.24
N GLY A 37 0.54 -0.70 1.77
CA GLY A 37 1.83 -0.46 2.36
C GLY A 37 3.02 -0.97 1.52
N SER A 38 4.22 -0.55 1.88
CA SER A 38 5.45 -0.78 1.10
C SER A 38 5.90 -2.24 1.02
N HIS A 39 5.31 -3.17 1.77
CA HIS A 39 5.73 -4.57 1.92
C HIS A 39 7.20 -4.77 2.37
N MET A 40 7.88 -3.70 2.76
CA MET A 40 9.28 -3.71 3.21
C MET A 40 9.44 -3.73 4.73
N GLY A 41 8.32 -3.74 5.48
CA GLY A 41 8.34 -3.67 6.93
C GLY A 41 8.79 -2.31 7.49
N THR A 42 8.84 -1.28 6.66
CA THR A 42 9.33 0.06 7.00
C THR A 42 8.24 1.00 7.51
N SER A 43 6.98 0.57 7.57
CA SER A 43 5.90 1.34 8.17
C SER A 43 6.18 1.61 9.65
N ARG A 44 5.54 2.63 10.23
CA ARG A 44 5.70 2.94 11.67
C ARG A 44 5.30 1.76 12.54
N LEU A 45 4.21 1.08 12.20
CA LEU A 45 3.77 -0.12 12.88
C LEU A 45 4.83 -1.22 12.77
N GLY A 46 5.32 -1.51 11.55
CA GLY A 46 6.35 -2.52 11.32
C GLY A 46 7.62 -2.28 12.12
N GLN A 47 8.12 -1.04 12.14
CA GLN A 47 9.29 -0.65 12.93
C GLN A 47 9.05 -0.83 14.44
N TYR A 48 7.87 -0.42 14.93
CA TYR A 48 7.53 -0.57 16.35
C TYR A 48 7.39 -2.03 16.76
N LEU A 49 6.71 -2.86 15.97
CA LEU A 49 6.57 -4.30 16.22
C LEU A 49 7.93 -5.00 16.23
N ASN A 50 8.81 -4.61 15.31
CA ASN A 50 10.20 -5.10 15.29
C ASN A 50 10.95 -4.72 16.57
N GLN A 51 10.83 -3.48 17.03
CA GLN A 51 11.44 -3.03 18.29
C GLN A 51 10.91 -3.83 19.50
N VAL A 52 9.61 -4.09 19.57
CA VAL A 52 9.00 -4.91 20.63
C VAL A 52 9.54 -6.34 20.58
N SER A 53 9.63 -6.94 19.39
CA SER A 53 10.11 -8.32 19.22
C SER A 53 11.59 -8.50 19.53
N LEU A 54 12.40 -7.45 19.41
CA LEU A 54 13.82 -7.45 19.81
C LEU A 54 14.03 -7.36 21.32
N SER A 55 12.97 -7.06 22.09
CA SER A 55 13.05 -6.97 23.55
C SER A 55 13.05 -8.36 24.19
N ASN A 56 13.91 -8.59 25.16
CA ASN A 56 13.99 -9.87 25.88
C ASN A 56 12.64 -10.27 26.48
N GLY A 57 12.21 -11.50 26.21
CA GLY A 57 10.96 -12.04 26.68
C GLY A 57 9.73 -11.61 25.86
N SER A 58 9.93 -10.97 24.71
CA SER A 58 8.82 -10.56 23.85
C SER A 58 8.88 -11.25 22.48
N ALA A 59 7.71 -11.58 21.94
CA ALA A 59 7.57 -12.08 20.56
C ALA A 59 6.33 -11.45 19.90
N VAL A 60 6.44 -11.15 18.62
CA VAL A 60 5.32 -10.65 17.81
C VAL A 60 5.13 -11.58 16.62
N ILE A 61 3.92 -12.05 16.42
CA ILE A 61 3.52 -12.93 15.32
C ILE A 61 2.44 -12.21 14.51
N THR A 62 2.62 -12.14 13.20
CA THR A 62 1.67 -11.53 12.27
C THR A 62 1.16 -12.56 11.27
N ALA A 63 -0.06 -12.37 10.78
CA ALA A 63 -0.62 -13.21 9.71
C ALA A 63 0.04 -12.87 8.37
N ALA A 64 0.23 -13.89 7.53
CA ALA A 64 0.72 -13.73 6.16
C ALA A 64 -0.40 -13.39 5.15
N GLY A 65 -1.66 -13.34 5.60
CA GLY A 65 -2.83 -13.12 4.76
C GLY A 65 -3.47 -14.41 4.25
N ASN A 66 -4.68 -14.30 3.71
CA ASN A 66 -5.51 -15.42 3.23
C ASN A 66 -5.80 -15.33 1.73
N GLU A 67 -5.15 -14.44 1.00
CA GLU A 67 -5.48 -14.10 -0.38
C GLU A 67 -4.61 -14.83 -1.43
N THR A 68 -4.13 -16.02 -1.09
CA THR A 68 -3.37 -16.85 -2.02
C THR A 68 -4.18 -17.11 -3.29
N GLY A 69 -3.66 -16.66 -4.43
CA GLY A 69 -4.33 -16.79 -5.72
C GLY A 69 -5.31 -15.67 -6.08
N ALA A 70 -5.60 -14.71 -5.19
CA ALA A 70 -6.42 -13.55 -5.50
C ALA A 70 -5.77 -12.57 -6.49
N ARG A 71 -4.45 -12.66 -6.68
CA ARG A 71 -3.68 -11.83 -7.62
C ARG A 71 -3.78 -10.34 -7.35
N HIS A 72 -3.82 -9.95 -6.08
CA HIS A 72 -3.85 -8.54 -5.66
C HIS A 72 -2.47 -7.89 -5.57
N HIS A 73 -1.43 -8.56 -6.05
CA HIS A 73 -0.06 -8.07 -6.05
C HIS A 73 0.60 -8.26 -7.41
N PHE A 74 1.29 -7.23 -7.87
CA PHE A 74 2.14 -7.25 -9.06
C PHE A 74 3.53 -6.73 -8.69
N GLN A 75 4.56 -7.38 -9.13
CA GLN A 75 5.95 -6.95 -8.96
C GLN A 75 6.68 -7.03 -10.30
N ALA A 76 7.46 -6.01 -10.59
CA ALA A 76 8.31 -5.97 -11.77
C ALA A 76 9.63 -5.24 -11.46
N VAL A 77 10.62 -5.44 -12.29
CA VAL A 77 11.92 -4.77 -12.21
C VAL A 77 12.14 -3.99 -13.49
N MET A 78 12.31 -2.66 -13.37
CA MET A 78 12.73 -1.80 -14.46
C MET A 78 14.26 -1.76 -14.51
N ASN A 79 14.82 -2.05 -15.67
CA ASN A 79 16.24 -1.95 -15.93
C ASN A 79 16.53 -0.68 -16.74
N ALA A 80 17.80 -0.34 -16.92
CA ALA A 80 18.21 0.86 -17.69
C ALA A 80 17.70 0.88 -19.14
N ASP A 81 17.39 -0.29 -19.71
CA ASP A 81 16.86 -0.44 -21.07
C ASP A 81 15.32 -0.60 -21.10
N THR A 82 14.65 -0.47 -19.95
CA THR A 82 13.20 -0.67 -19.82
C THR A 82 12.53 0.67 -19.53
N ASP A 83 11.92 1.27 -20.56
CA ASP A 83 11.28 2.57 -20.42
C ASP A 83 9.86 2.47 -19.84
N GLU A 84 9.19 1.33 -20.05
CA GLU A 84 7.80 1.13 -19.63
C GLU A 84 7.54 -0.33 -19.24
N ILE A 85 6.71 -0.52 -18.21
CA ILE A 85 6.16 -1.83 -17.85
C ILE A 85 4.64 -1.70 -17.76
N THR A 86 3.93 -2.55 -18.48
CA THR A 86 2.48 -2.61 -18.45
C THR A 86 2.01 -3.70 -17.48
N ALA A 87 1.19 -3.32 -16.52
CA ALA A 87 0.46 -4.24 -15.66
C ALA A 87 -1.00 -4.30 -16.09
N GLU A 88 -1.49 -5.50 -16.38
CA GLU A 88 -2.91 -5.71 -16.71
C GLU A 88 -3.71 -5.85 -15.41
N LEU A 89 -4.73 -4.99 -15.27
CA LEU A 89 -5.64 -4.97 -14.14
C LEU A 89 -7.01 -5.51 -14.57
N ARG A 90 -7.47 -6.57 -13.91
CA ARG A 90 -8.81 -7.10 -14.10
C ARG A 90 -9.76 -6.61 -13.02
N VAL A 91 -10.73 -5.81 -13.41
CA VAL A 91 -11.77 -5.30 -12.51
C VAL A 91 -12.97 -6.24 -12.51
N GLY A 92 -13.53 -6.55 -11.35
CA GLY A 92 -14.72 -7.38 -11.20
C GLY A 92 -15.97 -6.67 -11.73
N GLU A 93 -16.96 -7.43 -12.23
CA GLU A 93 -18.18 -6.87 -12.85
C GLU A 93 -19.03 -6.01 -11.91
N GLN A 94 -18.98 -6.28 -10.61
CA GLN A 94 -19.77 -5.58 -9.60
C GLN A 94 -18.93 -4.55 -8.81
N GLU A 95 -17.67 -4.33 -9.23
CA GLU A 95 -16.78 -3.39 -8.53
C GLU A 95 -17.19 -1.95 -8.86
N THR A 96 -17.45 -1.18 -7.82
CA THR A 96 -17.83 0.24 -7.94
C THR A 96 -16.68 1.19 -7.67
N GLY A 97 -15.62 0.69 -7.07
CA GLY A 97 -14.41 1.44 -6.79
C GLY A 97 -13.40 0.64 -5.97
N PHE A 98 -12.12 0.91 -6.21
CA PHE A 98 -11.00 0.28 -5.50
C PHE A 98 -9.81 1.21 -5.48
N SER A 99 -8.82 0.86 -4.67
CA SER A 99 -7.56 1.59 -4.58
C SER A 99 -6.39 0.68 -4.87
N MET A 100 -5.34 1.26 -5.44
CA MET A 100 -4.05 0.62 -5.68
C MET A 100 -2.92 1.49 -5.15
N GLU A 101 -1.85 0.85 -4.72
CA GLU A 101 -0.61 1.50 -4.35
C GLU A 101 0.53 1.00 -5.23
N LEU A 102 1.36 1.92 -5.71
CA LEU A 102 2.63 1.61 -6.35
C LEU A 102 3.75 2.10 -5.44
N TRP A 103 4.62 1.18 -5.09
CA TRP A 103 5.81 1.44 -4.30
C TRP A 103 7.06 1.14 -5.14
N ALA A 104 7.89 2.14 -5.34
CA ALA A 104 9.17 1.99 -6.03
C ALA A 104 10.29 1.89 -4.99
N ASN A 105 11.09 0.84 -5.06
CA ASN A 105 12.10 0.51 -4.05
C ASN A 105 13.42 1.28 -4.22
N GLU A 106 13.58 2.00 -5.33
CA GLU A 106 14.81 2.75 -5.62
C GLU A 106 14.51 4.23 -5.81
N VAL A 107 15.55 5.04 -5.66
CA VAL A 107 15.48 6.48 -5.91
C VAL A 107 15.32 6.71 -7.40
N GLY A 108 14.08 6.80 -7.84
CA GLY A 108 13.69 7.07 -9.21
C GLY A 108 12.45 7.96 -9.25
N VAL A 109 12.20 8.55 -10.39
CA VAL A 109 10.96 9.27 -10.67
C VAL A 109 10.16 8.43 -11.66
N TYR A 110 9.08 7.82 -11.15
CA TYR A 110 8.19 7.01 -11.95
C TYR A 110 6.90 7.77 -12.23
N THR A 111 6.38 7.62 -13.43
CA THR A 111 5.07 8.11 -13.84
C THR A 111 4.14 6.94 -14.07
N VAL A 112 2.84 7.18 -14.02
CA VAL A 112 1.82 6.19 -14.36
C VAL A 112 0.98 6.70 -15.52
N GLY A 113 0.59 5.79 -16.38
CA GLY A 113 -0.40 6.01 -17.42
C GLY A 113 -1.47 4.92 -17.35
N PHE A 114 -2.59 5.14 -18.01
CA PHE A 114 -3.68 4.19 -18.03
C PHE A 114 -4.20 3.99 -19.44
N ILE A 115 -4.55 2.75 -19.74
CA ILE A 115 -5.22 2.36 -20.97
C ILE A 115 -6.53 1.70 -20.58
N SER A 116 -7.65 2.25 -21.04
CA SER A 116 -8.97 1.66 -20.78
C SER A 116 -9.22 0.42 -21.65
N PRO A 117 -10.18 -0.44 -21.30
CA PRO A 117 -10.56 -1.60 -22.11
C PRO A 117 -11.00 -1.23 -23.54
N THR A 118 -11.56 -0.05 -23.74
CA THR A 118 -11.98 0.45 -25.06
C THR A 118 -10.86 1.15 -25.84
N GLY A 119 -9.69 1.30 -25.25
CA GLY A 119 -8.52 1.90 -25.87
C GLY A 119 -8.35 3.40 -25.64
N GLU A 120 -9.12 4.03 -24.74
CA GLU A 120 -8.81 5.37 -24.30
C GLU A 120 -7.47 5.38 -23.55
N VAL A 121 -6.59 6.31 -23.88
CA VAL A 121 -5.24 6.38 -23.33
C VAL A 121 -5.04 7.69 -22.57
N ALA A 122 -4.73 7.57 -21.29
CA ALA A 122 -4.21 8.65 -20.48
C ALA A 122 -2.71 8.42 -20.27
N LYS A 123 -1.89 9.11 -21.07
CA LYS A 123 -0.43 9.01 -21.00
C LYS A 123 0.08 9.84 -19.85
N GLU A 124 1.14 9.35 -19.24
CA GLU A 124 2.05 10.01 -18.30
C GLU A 124 1.40 11.12 -17.47
N ILE A 125 0.86 10.76 -16.34
CA ILE A 125 0.37 11.75 -15.40
C ILE A 125 1.59 12.48 -14.84
N PRO A 126 1.67 13.82 -14.99
CA PRO A 126 2.76 14.59 -14.42
C PRO A 126 2.85 14.31 -12.92
N VAL A 127 4.04 13.97 -12.46
CA VAL A 127 4.30 13.71 -11.05
C VAL A 127 4.87 14.98 -10.42
N PRO A 128 4.06 15.86 -9.81
CA PRO A 128 4.60 16.90 -8.96
C PRO A 128 5.28 16.24 -7.75
N LEU A 129 6.19 16.94 -7.11
CA LEU A 129 6.84 16.48 -5.87
C LEU A 129 5.83 16.04 -4.80
N ARG A 130 4.66 16.64 -4.83
CA ARG A 130 3.48 16.26 -4.06
C ARG A 130 2.24 16.82 -4.77
N GLY A 131 1.27 15.98 -5.05
CA GLY A 131 0.07 16.45 -5.75
C GLY A 131 -0.96 15.39 -6.03
N GLU A 132 -2.06 15.86 -6.55
CA GLU A 132 -3.23 15.09 -6.94
C GLU A 132 -3.58 15.43 -8.39
N ASN A 133 -3.84 14.41 -9.18
CA ASN A 133 -4.35 14.52 -10.53
C ASN A 133 -5.57 13.63 -10.70
N THR A 134 -6.60 14.14 -11.36
CA THR A 134 -7.80 13.38 -11.66
C THR A 134 -7.99 13.30 -13.15
N LEU A 135 -8.28 12.11 -13.66
CA LEU A 135 -8.63 11.83 -15.05
C LEU A 135 -9.91 11.00 -15.11
N SER A 136 -10.55 10.99 -16.28
CA SER A 136 -11.78 10.22 -16.49
C SER A 136 -11.75 9.51 -17.82
N PHE A 137 -12.13 8.23 -17.83
CA PHE A 137 -12.46 7.50 -19.03
C PHE A 137 -13.97 7.62 -19.28
N LEU A 138 -14.31 8.20 -20.41
CA LEU A 138 -15.70 8.56 -20.71
C LEU A 138 -16.57 7.33 -21.02
N LEU A 139 -16.02 6.38 -21.76
CA LEU A 139 -16.76 5.20 -22.18
C LEU A 139 -17.01 4.24 -21.01
N GLU A 140 -16.02 4.06 -20.13
CA GLU A 140 -16.14 3.23 -18.92
C GLU A 140 -16.79 3.96 -17.76
N GLN A 141 -17.03 5.26 -17.87
CA GLN A 141 -17.53 6.09 -16.78
C GLN A 141 -16.69 5.93 -15.50
N THR A 142 -15.37 5.86 -15.68
CA THR A 142 -14.44 5.63 -14.59
C THR A 142 -13.64 6.90 -14.34
N GLN A 143 -13.59 7.32 -13.09
CA GLN A 143 -12.72 8.38 -12.62
C GLN A 143 -11.52 7.77 -11.91
N ILE A 144 -10.32 8.27 -12.22
CA ILE A 144 -9.08 7.83 -11.59
C ILE A 144 -8.42 9.05 -10.95
N THR A 145 -8.23 8.98 -9.65
CA THR A 145 -7.50 10.00 -8.90
C THR A 145 -6.14 9.45 -8.51
N VAL A 146 -5.09 10.15 -8.89
CA VAL A 146 -3.70 9.75 -8.65
C VAL A 146 -3.06 10.73 -7.68
N TYR A 147 -2.63 10.23 -6.55
CA TYR A 147 -1.86 10.97 -5.56
C TYR A 147 -0.40 10.51 -5.62
N THR A 148 0.50 11.46 -5.74
CA THR A 148 1.93 11.15 -5.81
C THR A 148 2.66 11.82 -4.66
N GLN A 149 3.55 11.07 -4.04
CA GLN A 149 4.49 11.58 -3.06
C GLN A 149 5.89 11.07 -3.41
N ILE A 150 6.80 11.98 -3.76
CA ILE A 150 8.21 11.65 -3.95
C ILE A 150 8.88 11.67 -2.58
N ALA A 151 9.69 10.65 -2.31
CA ALA A 151 10.38 10.44 -1.05
C ALA A 151 9.40 10.31 0.13
N ASP A 152 8.71 9.20 0.20
CA ASP A 152 8.15 8.79 1.48
C ASP A 152 9.31 8.58 2.44
N VAL A 153 9.38 9.46 3.45
CA VAL A 153 10.44 9.47 4.47
C VAL A 153 10.50 8.14 5.22
N SER A 154 9.40 7.38 5.27
CA SER A 154 9.32 6.10 5.96
C SER A 154 9.92 4.95 5.16
N ALA A 155 9.87 4.98 3.84
CA ALA A 155 10.30 3.90 2.97
C ALA A 155 11.51 4.26 2.08
N GLY A 156 11.88 5.55 1.97
CA GLY A 156 12.93 6.02 1.06
C GLY A 156 12.60 5.83 -0.43
N SER A 157 11.31 5.64 -0.76
CA SER A 157 10.83 5.28 -2.08
C SER A 157 9.71 6.19 -2.56
N GLN A 158 9.48 6.24 -3.85
CA GLN A 158 8.32 6.93 -4.41
C GLN A 158 7.06 6.11 -4.13
N PHE A 159 6.02 6.81 -3.70
CA PHE A 159 4.70 6.28 -3.46
C PHE A 159 3.69 6.94 -4.38
N ILE A 160 2.91 6.13 -5.09
CA ILE A 160 1.80 6.58 -5.93
C ILE A 160 0.55 5.83 -5.48
N PHE A 161 -0.44 6.58 -5.00
CA PHE A 161 -1.74 6.05 -4.64
C PHE A 161 -2.74 6.36 -5.76
N MET A 162 -3.47 5.35 -6.20
CA MET A 162 -4.45 5.45 -7.28
C MET A 162 -5.81 5.00 -6.76
N ARG A 163 -6.81 5.84 -6.94
CA ARG A 163 -8.19 5.55 -6.58
C ARG A 163 -9.04 5.52 -7.84
N PHE A 164 -9.71 4.40 -8.04
CA PHE A 164 -10.62 4.17 -9.16
C PHE A 164 -12.04 4.19 -8.66
N GLU A 165 -12.88 5.00 -9.27
CA GLU A 165 -14.27 5.15 -8.86
C GLU A 165 -15.17 5.24 -10.09
N ARG A 166 -16.36 4.65 -9.99
CA ARG A 166 -17.42 4.90 -10.92
C ARG A 166 -18.30 6.01 -10.33
N PRO A 167 -18.30 7.23 -10.89
CA PRO A 167 -19.16 8.30 -10.39
C PRO A 167 -20.60 7.85 -10.43
N MET A 168 -21.32 8.00 -9.33
CA MET A 168 -22.78 7.82 -9.35
C MET A 168 -23.36 8.94 -10.20
N SER A 169 -24.08 8.55 -11.25
CA SER A 169 -24.85 9.44 -12.13
C SER A 169 -26.02 10.10 -11.41
#